data_a14bcc1b28cad7028542039cec971687
#
_entry.id   a14bcc1b28cad7028542039cec971687
#
_cell.length_a   1.000
_cell.length_b   1.000
_cell.length_c   1.000
_cell.angle_alpha   90.00
_cell.angle_beta   90.00
_cell.angle_gamma   90.00
#
_symmetry.space_group_name_H-M   'P 1'
#
loop_
_entity.id
_entity.type
_entity.pdbx_description
1 polymer ?
#
loop_
_entity_poly.entity_id
_entity_poly.type
_entity_poly.pdbx_seq_one_letter_code
_entity_poly.pdbx_strand_id
1 'polypeptide(L)'
;SAQVLFGALAERSRLKILYALRNDEELCVCDVASLLNIKVAAASHHLRKLRDLNILKYRNDGKLAYYSLKDPRVADVLCYALRQLVE
;
A
#
# COMPACT_ATOMS: atom_id res chain seq x y z
N SER A 1 -4.38 15.31 -0.51
CA SER A 1 -5.76 15.66 -0.82
C SER A 1 -6.62 14.41 -0.99
N ALA A 2 -7.93 14.59 -0.88
CA ALA A 2 -8.88 13.49 -1.10
C ALA A 2 -8.77 12.93 -2.52
N GLN A 3 -8.54 13.77 -3.51
CA GLN A 3 -8.39 13.35 -4.90
C GLN A 3 -7.19 12.42 -5.08
N VAL A 4 -6.08 12.71 -4.43
CA VAL A 4 -4.88 11.85 -4.49
C VAL A 4 -5.18 10.50 -3.85
N LEU A 5 -5.85 10.49 -2.70
CA LEU A 5 -6.20 9.25 -2.02
C LEU A 5 -7.14 8.39 -2.88
N PHE A 6 -8.20 8.97 -3.43
CA PHE A 6 -9.14 8.22 -4.26
C PHE A 6 -8.49 7.73 -5.55
N GLY A 7 -7.57 8.48 -6.13
CA GLY A 7 -6.79 8.03 -7.27
C GLY A 7 -5.96 6.80 -6.96
N ALA A 8 -5.33 6.78 -5.78
CA ALA A 8 -4.56 5.61 -5.33
C ALA A 8 -5.48 4.40 -5.11
N LEU A 9 -6.67 4.61 -4.56
CA LEU A 9 -7.62 3.55 -4.28
C LEU A 9 -8.31 3.00 -5.54
N ALA A 10 -8.21 3.71 -6.67
CA ALA A 10 -8.88 3.31 -7.91
C ALA A 10 -8.16 2.16 -8.62
N GLU A 11 -6.93 1.84 -8.28
CA GLU A 11 -6.18 0.78 -8.94
C GLU A 11 -6.13 -0.47 -8.05
N ARG A 12 -6.44 -1.64 -8.64
CA ARG A 12 -6.53 -2.91 -7.91
C ARG A 12 -5.24 -3.25 -7.17
N SER A 13 -4.08 -3.13 -7.82
CA SER A 13 -2.79 -3.46 -7.19
C SER A 13 -2.52 -2.60 -5.97
N ARG A 14 -2.82 -1.31 -6.07
CA ARG A 14 -2.65 -0.38 -4.95
C ARG A 14 -3.60 -0.68 -3.81
N LEU A 15 -4.84 -1.04 -4.11
CA LEU A 15 -5.80 -1.47 -3.08
C LEU A 15 -5.29 -2.67 -2.31
N LYS A 16 -4.75 -3.66 -3.01
CA LYS A 16 -4.20 -4.86 -2.36
C LYS A 16 -3.03 -4.52 -1.45
N ILE A 17 -2.14 -3.63 -1.90
CA ILE A 17 -1.00 -3.19 -1.08
C ILE A 17 -1.50 -2.49 0.18
N LEU A 18 -2.40 -1.53 0.04
CA LEU A 18 -2.89 -0.76 1.18
C LEU A 18 -3.64 -1.63 2.17
N TYR A 19 -4.42 -2.59 1.68
CA TYR A 19 -5.14 -3.53 2.53
C TYR A 19 -4.17 -4.43 3.30
N ALA A 20 -3.11 -4.90 2.65
CA ALA A 20 -2.09 -5.73 3.29
C ALA A 20 -1.32 -4.98 4.37
N LEU A 21 -1.24 -3.66 4.27
CA LEU A 21 -0.53 -2.82 5.24
C LEU A 21 -1.41 -2.33 6.39
N ARG A 22 -2.68 -2.74 6.45
CA ARG A 22 -3.53 -2.41 7.58
C ARG A 22 -2.99 -3.07 8.86
N ASN A 23 -3.41 -2.60 10.02
CA ASN A 23 -2.99 -3.14 11.32
C ASN A 23 -1.48 -2.96 11.58
N ASP A 24 -0.93 -1.82 11.15
CA ASP A 24 0.47 -1.45 11.36
C ASP A 24 1.49 -2.42 10.76
N GLU A 25 1.08 -3.16 9.72
CA GLU A 25 1.97 -4.08 9.04
C GLU A 25 3.04 -3.35 8.23
N GLU A 26 4.19 -4.01 8.07
CA GLU A 26 5.26 -3.56 7.18
C GLU A 26 5.54 -4.65 6.15
N LEU A 27 5.80 -4.23 4.91
CA LEU A 27 6.14 -5.16 3.82
C LEU A 27 7.35 -4.63 3.05
N CYS A 28 8.29 -5.52 2.74
CA CYS A 28 9.37 -5.21 1.80
C CYS A 28 8.89 -5.44 0.36
N VAL A 29 9.72 -5.02 -0.60
CA VAL A 29 9.37 -5.14 -2.03
C VAL A 29 9.09 -6.58 -2.43
N CYS A 30 9.89 -7.53 -1.93
CA CYS A 30 9.70 -8.95 -2.24
C CYS A 30 8.36 -9.49 -1.73
N ASP A 31 7.94 -9.04 -0.55
CA ASP A 31 6.64 -9.42 0.01
C ASP A 31 5.50 -8.95 -0.89
N VAL A 32 5.60 -7.71 -1.37
CA VAL A 32 4.59 -7.13 -2.25
C VAL A 32 4.56 -7.84 -3.61
N ALA A 33 5.73 -8.13 -4.16
CA ALA A 33 5.83 -8.87 -5.42
C ALA A 33 5.17 -10.24 -5.31
N SER A 34 5.40 -10.94 -4.21
CA SER A 34 4.78 -12.23 -3.93
C SER A 34 3.26 -12.10 -3.75
N LEU A 35 2.84 -11.12 -2.97
CA LEU A 35 1.41 -10.86 -2.71
C LEU A 35 0.62 -10.61 -3.99
N LEU A 36 1.18 -9.81 -4.90
CA LEU A 36 0.52 -9.43 -6.14
C LEU A 36 0.81 -10.37 -7.30
N ASN A 37 1.71 -11.34 -7.10
CA ASN A 37 2.19 -12.24 -8.15
C ASN A 37 2.73 -11.46 -9.36
N ILE A 38 3.61 -10.51 -9.10
CA ILE A 38 4.24 -9.65 -10.11
C ILE A 38 5.75 -9.65 -9.92
N LYS A 39 6.46 -9.10 -10.89
CA LYS A 39 7.92 -8.95 -10.80
C LYS A 39 8.29 -7.93 -9.73
N VAL A 40 9.47 -8.11 -9.13
CA VAL A 40 10.00 -7.20 -8.11
C VAL A 40 10.08 -5.77 -8.64
N ALA A 41 10.49 -5.59 -9.90
CA ALA A 41 10.58 -4.26 -10.51
C ALA A 41 9.21 -3.55 -10.53
N ALA A 42 8.15 -4.28 -10.86
CA ALA A 42 6.78 -3.74 -10.86
C ALA A 42 6.32 -3.39 -9.44
N ALA A 43 6.58 -4.29 -8.48
CA ALA A 43 6.24 -4.04 -7.08
C ALA A 43 6.95 -2.79 -6.55
N SER A 44 8.25 -2.66 -6.86
CA SER A 44 9.03 -1.49 -6.49
C SER A 44 8.43 -0.21 -7.07
N HIS A 45 7.98 -0.25 -8.32
CA HIS A 45 7.36 0.90 -8.96
C HIS A 45 6.07 1.33 -8.23
N HIS A 46 5.20 0.38 -7.91
CA HIS A 46 3.97 0.68 -7.17
C HIS A 46 4.25 1.29 -5.80
N LEU A 47 5.20 0.72 -5.06
CA LEU A 47 5.54 1.19 -3.73
C LEU A 47 6.13 2.60 -3.75
N ARG A 48 7.04 2.86 -4.69
CA ARG A 48 7.64 4.19 -4.83
C ARG A 48 6.59 5.23 -5.20
N LYS A 49 5.66 4.88 -6.06
CA LYS A 49 4.60 5.80 -6.46
C LYS A 49 3.71 6.16 -5.27
N LEU A 50 3.32 5.18 -4.46
CA LEU A 50 2.53 5.42 -3.26
C LEU A 50 3.31 6.26 -2.22
N ARG A 51 4.61 6.01 -2.11
CA ARG A 51 5.49 6.83 -1.26
C ARG A 51 5.54 8.27 -1.74
N ASP A 52 5.71 8.48 -3.05
CA ASP A 52 5.80 9.83 -3.62
C ASP A 52 4.48 10.60 -3.47
N LEU A 53 3.37 9.90 -3.39
CA LEU A 53 2.05 10.48 -3.10
C LEU A 53 1.82 10.72 -1.60
N ASN A 54 2.81 10.43 -0.75
CA ASN A 54 2.74 10.56 0.71
C ASN A 54 1.72 9.63 1.37
N ILE A 55 1.39 8.53 0.72
CA ILE A 55 0.49 7.50 1.28
C ILE A 55 1.28 6.49 2.09
N LEU A 56 2.49 6.16 1.61
CA LEU A 56 3.40 5.25 2.32
C LEU A 56 4.63 5.98 2.83
N LYS A 57 5.18 5.44 3.89
CA LYS A 57 6.53 5.74 4.38
C LYS A 57 7.36 4.47 4.31
N TYR A 58 8.67 4.60 4.49
CA TYR A 58 9.54 3.43 4.53
C TYR A 58 10.67 3.63 5.53
N ARG A 59 11.23 2.52 5.96
CA ARG A 59 12.48 2.49 6.73
C ARG A 59 13.40 1.46 6.11
N ASN A 60 14.70 1.68 6.25
CA ASN A 60 15.71 0.73 5.78
C ASN A 60 16.16 -0.15 6.96
N ASP A 61 16.33 -1.44 6.66
CA ASP A 61 16.93 -2.39 7.58
C ASP A 61 17.91 -3.23 6.76
N GLY A 62 19.20 -2.89 6.88
CA GLY A 62 20.22 -3.44 6.01
C GLY A 62 19.98 -3.03 4.56
N LYS A 63 19.84 -4.02 3.68
CA LYS A 63 19.61 -3.79 2.24
C LYS A 63 18.13 -3.76 1.88
N LEU A 64 17.24 -3.97 2.85
CA LEU A 64 15.81 -4.04 2.60
C LEU A 64 15.12 -2.76 3.03
N ALA A 65 14.16 -2.32 2.22
CA ALA A 65 13.27 -1.22 2.57
C ALA A 65 11.91 -1.81 2.94
N TYR A 66 11.41 -1.44 4.11
CA TYR A 66 10.10 -1.85 4.61
C TYR A 66 9.13 -0.69 4.51
N TYR A 67 8.02 -0.93 3.83
CA TYR A 67 7.00 0.09 3.60
C TYR A 67 5.83 -0.11 4.56
N SER A 68 5.25 0.99 4.99
CA SER A 68 4.07 1.00 5.87
C SER A 68 3.22 2.22 5.55
N LEU A 69 1.99 2.24 6.07
CA LEU A 69 1.09 3.37 5.89
C LEU A 69 1.61 4.58 6.66
N LYS A 70 1.70 5.72 5.99
CA LYS A 70 2.08 6.97 6.63
C LYS A 70 0.99 7.45 7.60
N ASP A 71 -0.27 7.27 7.22
CA ASP A 71 -1.43 7.62 8.04
C ASP A 71 -2.33 6.38 8.18
N PRO A 72 -2.42 5.79 9.37
CA PRO A 72 -3.25 4.59 9.59
C PRO A 72 -4.73 4.77 9.24
N ARG A 73 -5.22 6.01 9.19
CA ARG A 73 -6.62 6.29 8.84
C ARG A 73 -6.95 5.89 7.41
N VAL A 74 -5.96 5.79 6.54
CA VAL A 74 -6.16 5.28 5.17
C VAL A 74 -6.71 3.85 5.21
N ALA A 75 -6.16 3.02 6.09
CA ALA A 75 -6.65 1.65 6.27
C ALA A 75 -8.10 1.63 6.77
N ASP A 76 -8.45 2.56 7.67
CA ASP A 76 -9.82 2.64 8.19
C ASP A 76 -10.81 2.97 7.10
N VAL A 77 -10.48 3.93 6.23
CA VAL A 77 -11.32 4.31 5.08
C VAL A 77 -11.50 3.11 4.14
N LEU A 78 -10.41 2.43 3.83
CA LEU A 78 -10.44 1.26 2.93
C LEU A 78 -11.28 0.14 3.51
N CYS A 79 -11.09 -0.20 4.77
CA CYS A 79 -11.84 -1.29 5.42
C CYS A 79 -13.33 -0.96 5.50
N TYR A 80 -13.66 0.30 5.80
CA TYR A 80 -15.05 0.75 5.82
C TYR A 80 -15.70 0.58 4.45
N ALA A 81 -15.02 1.05 3.39
CA ALA A 81 -15.53 0.95 2.03
C ALA A 81 -15.74 -0.49 1.60
N LEU A 82 -14.78 -1.38 1.87
CA LEU A 82 -14.89 -2.80 1.53
C LEU A 82 -16.04 -3.46 2.29
N ARG A 83 -16.24 -3.12 3.54
CA ARG A 83 -17.32 -3.66 4.36
C ARG A 83 -18.68 -3.29 3.78
N GLN A 84 -18.84 -2.08 3.29
CA GLN A 84 -20.08 -1.63 2.67
C GLN A 84 -20.38 -2.37 1.37
N LEU A 85 -19.32 -2.76 0.63
CA LEU A 85 -19.48 -3.46 -0.65
C LEU A 85 -19.78 -4.95 -0.46
N VAL A 86 -19.30 -5.56 0.61
CA VAL A 86 -19.42 -7.01 0.84
C VAL A 86 -20.68 -7.34 1.64
N GLU A 87 -21.11 -6.44 2.47
CA GLU A 87 -22.34 -6.57 3.26
C GLU A 87 -23.53 -5.95 2.54
#